data_b8ec7639e1b9cd06291ce5bbe5adfb52
#
_entry.id   b8ec7639e1b9cd06291ce5bbe5adfb52
#
_cell.length_a   1.000
_cell.length_b   1.000
_cell.length_c   1.000
_cell.angle_alpha   90.00
_cell.angle_beta   90.00
_cell.angle_gamma   90.00
#
_symmetry.space_group_name_H-M   'P 1'
#
loop_
_entity.id
_entity.type
_entity.pdbx_description
1 polymer ?
#
loop_
_entity_poly.entity_id
_entity_poly.type
_entity_poly.pdbx_seq_one_letter_code
_entity_poly.pdbx_strand_id
1 'polypeptide(L)'
;MIKRNFLKNKDWNPSLIIIPILLSFLISLYVLIDVDQSTDTLGYLYQSASIKLENIYELGAFAVVIFLFILCILPIGSKRILLSERPIFNNLSWGAMMFVAGMGASILWASPVEWAQTMNSRPFGLNLSSPEIIEYSQAYPLFHWGFVGWALYALPGVAFTLAILNNPQVQLSFGGILVSGNSFLKQIIKNIFDIVFILAILAGAGVGMGVSFPVIAEMTSYLIGIENSFSFQIIVLLICLSIFGTSVYKGLEGGIKRLSNLNVILVLILLLIVISSSTIFAGDFQLFLREIIPESIWKYKFKTLNII
;
A
#
# COMPACT_ATOMS: atom_id res chain seq x y z
N MET A 1 -30.82 -13.64 -6.93
CA MET A 1 -31.62 -12.69 -6.14
C MET A 1 -30.75 -11.79 -5.23
N ILE A 2 -29.64 -12.23 -4.74
CA ILE A 2 -28.71 -11.43 -3.88
C ILE A 2 -28.05 -10.28 -4.67
N LYS A 3 -27.69 -10.46 -5.95
CA LYS A 3 -27.05 -9.44 -6.80
C LYS A 3 -27.81 -8.09 -6.90
N ARG A 4 -29.11 -8.10 -6.74
CA ARG A 4 -29.96 -6.89 -6.91
C ARG A 4 -30.11 -6.05 -5.64
N ASN A 5 -29.88 -6.65 -4.46
CA ASN A 5 -30.04 -5.96 -3.17
C ASN A 5 -28.75 -5.34 -2.65
N PHE A 6 -27.57 -5.89 -2.98
CA PHE A 6 -26.28 -5.30 -2.59
C PHE A 6 -26.04 -3.89 -3.14
N LEU A 7 -26.61 -3.59 -4.34
CA LEU A 7 -26.46 -2.29 -4.99
C LEU A 7 -27.67 -1.36 -4.79
N LYS A 8 -28.73 -1.83 -4.10
CA LYS A 8 -29.99 -1.08 -3.94
C LYS A 8 -30.16 -0.38 -2.59
N ASN A 9 -29.34 -0.66 -1.59
CA ASN A 9 -29.34 0.11 -0.35
C ASN A 9 -28.69 1.46 -0.60
N LYS A 10 -29.53 2.42 -0.95
CA LYS A 10 -29.23 3.80 -1.30
C LYS A 10 -29.17 4.68 -0.04
N ASP A 11 -28.75 4.13 1.07
CA ASP A 11 -28.51 4.90 2.30
C ASP A 11 -27.09 5.48 2.27
N TRP A 12 -26.88 6.35 1.27
CA TRP A 12 -25.71 7.20 1.23
C TRP A 12 -25.77 8.13 2.43
N ASN A 13 -24.84 7.97 3.34
CA ASN A 13 -24.61 8.94 4.39
C ASN A 13 -23.53 9.92 3.91
N PRO A 14 -23.91 11.13 3.43
CA PRO A 14 -22.96 12.09 2.87
C PRO A 14 -21.87 12.49 3.87
N SER A 15 -22.18 12.47 5.16
CA SER A 15 -21.22 12.82 6.22
C SER A 15 -20.03 11.86 6.26
N LEU A 16 -20.21 10.57 5.92
CA LEU A 16 -19.11 9.60 5.86
C LEU A 16 -18.11 9.87 4.73
N ILE A 17 -18.49 10.67 3.74
CA ILE A 17 -17.60 11.08 2.65
C ILE A 17 -17.05 12.48 2.89
N ILE A 18 -17.93 13.42 3.24
CA ILE A 18 -17.56 14.83 3.39
C ILE A 18 -16.60 15.05 4.57
N ILE A 19 -16.85 14.41 5.71
CA ILE A 19 -16.02 14.61 6.91
C ILE A 19 -14.57 14.14 6.69
N PRO A 20 -14.28 12.93 6.19
CA PRO A 20 -12.91 12.52 5.93
C PRO A 20 -12.19 13.41 4.90
N ILE A 21 -12.87 13.81 3.83
CA ILE A 21 -12.29 14.69 2.81
C ILE A 21 -11.97 16.06 3.42
N LEU A 22 -12.89 16.63 4.20
CA LEU A 22 -12.66 17.93 4.86
C LEU A 22 -11.51 17.84 5.87
N LEU A 23 -11.47 16.79 6.68
CA LEU A 23 -10.37 16.59 7.63
C LEU A 23 -9.03 16.42 6.92
N SER A 24 -8.98 15.62 5.85
CA SER A 24 -7.76 15.46 5.03
C SER A 24 -7.31 16.80 4.44
N PHE A 25 -8.26 17.61 3.94
CA PHE A 25 -7.97 18.93 3.43
C PHE A 25 -7.43 19.88 4.49
N LEU A 26 -8.04 19.91 5.69
CA LEU A 26 -7.57 20.73 6.81
C LEU A 26 -6.17 20.32 7.30
N ILE A 27 -5.89 19.01 7.35
CA ILE A 27 -4.56 18.50 7.69
C ILE A 27 -3.54 18.94 6.62
N SER A 28 -3.91 18.85 5.35
CA SER A 28 -3.04 19.31 4.25
C SER A 28 -2.77 20.81 4.30
N LEU A 29 -3.79 21.62 4.61
CA LEU A 29 -3.62 23.05 4.81
C LEU A 29 -2.70 23.37 5.99
N TYR A 30 -2.87 22.66 7.11
CA TYR A 30 -1.98 22.82 8.28
C TYR A 30 -0.51 22.56 7.89
N VAL A 31 -0.26 21.47 7.14
CA VAL A 31 1.10 21.17 6.66
C VAL A 31 1.65 22.25 5.74
N LEU A 32 0.82 22.82 4.85
CA LEU A 32 1.25 23.86 3.90
C LEU A 32 1.53 25.22 4.53
N ILE A 33 0.94 25.53 5.70
CA ILE A 33 1.17 26.80 6.38
C ILE A 33 2.59 26.88 6.94
N ASP A 34 3.08 25.82 7.54
CA ASP A 34 4.45 25.71 8.05
C ASP A 34 4.92 24.25 7.93
N VAL A 35 5.66 24.00 6.84
CA VAL A 35 6.12 22.66 6.48
C VAL A 35 7.09 22.10 7.54
N ASP A 36 7.99 22.93 8.03
CA ASP A 36 9.04 22.50 8.97
C ASP A 36 8.41 22.16 10.33
N GLN A 37 7.64 23.07 10.92
CA GLN A 37 6.98 22.83 12.19
C GLN A 37 5.99 21.67 12.14
N SER A 38 5.21 21.54 11.06
CA SER A 38 4.26 20.43 10.89
C SER A 38 4.96 19.10 10.71
N THR A 39 6.09 19.06 9.99
CA THR A 39 6.90 17.86 9.83
C THR A 39 7.46 17.39 11.18
N ASP A 40 7.99 18.30 11.98
CA ASP A 40 8.48 17.99 13.33
C ASP A 40 7.36 17.47 14.23
N THR A 41 6.21 18.14 14.20
CA THR A 41 5.03 17.74 15.01
C THR A 41 4.51 16.36 14.62
N LEU A 42 4.33 16.11 13.32
CA LEU A 42 3.87 14.82 12.82
C LEU A 42 4.91 13.72 13.05
N GLY A 43 6.19 14.05 12.90
CA GLY A 43 7.31 13.15 13.21
C GLY A 43 7.32 12.72 14.68
N TYR A 44 7.15 13.67 15.60
CA TYR A 44 7.03 13.41 17.03
C TYR A 44 5.82 12.54 17.37
N LEU A 45 4.66 12.83 16.78
CA LEU A 45 3.44 12.04 16.99
C LEU A 45 3.62 10.60 16.47
N TYR A 46 4.18 10.45 15.29
CA TYR A 46 4.49 9.15 14.71
C TYR A 46 5.45 8.35 15.58
N GLN A 47 6.56 8.95 16.00
CA GLN A 47 7.54 8.29 16.85
C GLN A 47 6.97 7.90 18.22
N SER A 48 6.21 8.79 18.82
CA SER A 48 5.55 8.53 20.11
C SER A 48 4.51 7.40 20.02
N ALA A 49 3.74 7.36 18.94
CA ALA A 49 2.79 6.30 18.69
C ALA A 49 3.49 4.97 18.42
N SER A 50 4.55 4.97 17.60
CA SER A 50 5.32 3.78 17.27
C SER A 50 5.90 3.12 18.51
N ILE A 51 6.55 3.88 19.38
CA ILE A 51 7.13 3.35 20.63
C ILE A 51 6.05 2.80 21.57
N LYS A 52 4.92 3.52 21.72
CA LYS A 52 3.86 3.09 22.63
C LYS A 52 3.09 1.87 22.16
N LEU A 53 3.00 1.67 20.85
CA LEU A 53 2.23 0.60 20.22
C LEU A 53 3.10 -0.53 19.67
N GLU A 54 4.42 -0.47 19.84
CA GLU A 54 5.38 -1.44 19.31
C GLU A 54 4.96 -2.89 19.57
N ASN A 55 4.77 -3.25 20.84
CA ASN A 55 4.37 -4.60 21.23
C ASN A 55 3.00 -5.01 20.63
N ILE A 56 2.07 -4.06 20.51
CA ILE A 56 0.74 -4.32 19.93
C ILE A 56 0.87 -4.61 18.44
N TYR A 57 1.72 -3.85 17.72
CA TYR A 57 1.97 -4.09 16.31
C TYR A 57 2.65 -5.44 16.07
N GLU A 58 3.70 -5.76 16.82
CA GLU A 58 4.45 -7.00 16.64
C GLU A 58 3.61 -8.24 16.98
N LEU A 59 3.06 -8.28 18.18
CA LEU A 59 2.22 -9.40 18.62
C LEU A 59 0.93 -9.51 17.81
N GLY A 60 0.33 -8.37 17.47
CA GLY A 60 -0.88 -8.31 16.63
C GLY A 60 -0.62 -8.83 15.23
N ALA A 61 0.45 -8.41 14.59
CA ALA A 61 0.83 -8.86 13.26
C ALA A 61 1.10 -10.38 13.24
N PHE A 62 1.82 -10.89 14.23
CA PHE A 62 2.08 -12.32 14.37
C PHE A 62 0.79 -13.11 14.61
N ALA A 63 -0.09 -12.62 15.48
CA ALA A 63 -1.39 -13.22 15.74
C ALA A 63 -2.27 -13.27 14.47
N VAL A 64 -2.25 -12.22 13.64
CA VAL A 64 -2.97 -12.18 12.37
C VAL A 64 -2.46 -13.23 11.40
N VAL A 65 -1.15 -13.40 11.28
CA VAL A 65 -0.57 -14.47 10.43
C VAL A 65 -1.08 -15.85 10.88
N ILE A 66 -0.95 -16.15 12.17
CA ILE A 66 -1.43 -17.44 12.72
C ILE A 66 -2.91 -17.61 12.48
N PHE A 67 -3.72 -16.58 12.76
CA PHE A 67 -5.16 -16.60 12.58
C PHE A 67 -5.56 -16.93 11.13
N LEU A 68 -4.92 -16.29 10.15
CA LEU A 68 -5.22 -16.54 8.74
C LEU A 68 -4.77 -17.94 8.30
N PHE A 69 -3.63 -18.44 8.78
CA PHE A 69 -3.23 -19.82 8.54
C PHE A 69 -4.22 -20.83 9.11
N ILE A 70 -4.71 -20.61 10.34
CA ILE A 70 -5.75 -21.45 10.94
C ILE A 70 -7.03 -21.41 10.09
N LEU A 71 -7.45 -20.24 9.61
CA LEU A 71 -8.63 -20.12 8.75
C LEU A 71 -8.49 -20.87 7.43
N CYS A 72 -7.28 -20.92 6.84
CA CYS A 72 -7.04 -21.69 5.62
C CYS A 72 -7.23 -23.20 5.84
N ILE A 73 -6.94 -23.70 7.04
CA ILE A 73 -7.06 -25.13 7.39
C ILE A 73 -8.50 -25.48 7.79
N LEU A 74 -9.23 -24.55 8.37
CA LEU A 74 -10.60 -24.75 8.84
C LEU A 74 -11.60 -24.87 7.67
N PRO A 75 -12.69 -25.63 7.82
CA PRO A 75 -13.75 -25.75 6.80
C PRO A 75 -14.39 -24.42 6.39
N ILE A 76 -14.30 -23.40 7.25
CA ILE A 76 -14.83 -22.06 6.96
C ILE A 76 -14.07 -21.39 5.80
N GLY A 77 -12.78 -21.68 5.63
CA GLY A 77 -11.96 -21.13 4.54
C GLY A 77 -12.40 -21.59 3.15
N SER A 78 -13.10 -22.72 3.05
CA SER A 78 -13.64 -23.22 1.77
C SER A 78 -15.07 -22.76 1.47
N LYS A 79 -15.73 -22.04 2.39
CA LYS A 79 -17.10 -21.56 2.18
C LYS A 79 -17.15 -20.47 1.11
N ARG A 80 -18.16 -20.55 0.25
CA ARG A 80 -18.44 -19.54 -0.77
C ARG A 80 -19.50 -18.57 -0.28
N ILE A 81 -19.28 -17.27 -0.53
CA ILE A 81 -20.25 -16.21 -0.20
C ILE A 81 -21.54 -16.38 -1.02
N LEU A 82 -21.38 -16.77 -2.29
CA LEU A 82 -22.48 -16.99 -3.24
C LEU A 82 -22.40 -18.45 -3.71
N LEU A 83 -23.33 -19.28 -3.26
CA LEU A 83 -23.34 -20.72 -3.55
C LEU A 83 -23.61 -21.07 -5.02
N SER A 84 -24.25 -20.19 -5.78
CA SER A 84 -24.77 -20.46 -7.13
C SER A 84 -24.05 -19.75 -8.27
N GLU A 85 -23.12 -18.84 -8.00
CA GLU A 85 -22.48 -18.03 -9.05
C GLU A 85 -20.99 -18.37 -9.18
N ARG A 86 -20.51 -18.35 -10.44
CA ARG A 86 -19.08 -18.43 -10.72
C ARG A 86 -18.38 -17.14 -10.27
N PRO A 87 -17.08 -17.21 -9.88
CA PRO A 87 -16.30 -16.00 -9.61
C PRO A 87 -16.36 -15.04 -10.79
N ILE A 88 -16.49 -13.74 -10.52
CA ILE A 88 -16.55 -12.69 -11.54
C ILE A 88 -15.21 -12.58 -12.30
N PHE A 89 -14.10 -12.82 -11.60
CA PHE A 89 -12.76 -12.75 -12.15
C PHE A 89 -12.12 -14.13 -12.17
N ASN A 90 -11.29 -14.37 -13.19
CA ASN A 90 -10.39 -15.52 -13.16
C ASN A 90 -9.26 -15.31 -12.15
N ASN A 91 -8.60 -16.37 -11.75
CA ASN A 91 -7.56 -16.34 -10.69
C ASN A 91 -6.41 -15.40 -11.03
N LEU A 92 -5.99 -15.32 -12.29
CA LEU A 92 -4.90 -14.43 -12.73
C LEU A 92 -5.30 -12.95 -12.58
N SER A 93 -6.47 -12.56 -13.08
CA SER A 93 -6.93 -11.16 -12.95
C SER A 93 -7.22 -10.78 -11.50
N TRP A 94 -7.79 -11.71 -10.71
CA TRP A 94 -7.97 -11.49 -9.29
C TRP A 94 -6.63 -11.30 -8.57
N GLY A 95 -5.68 -12.20 -8.80
CA GLY A 95 -4.33 -12.09 -8.25
C GLY A 95 -3.61 -10.82 -8.68
N ALA A 96 -3.73 -10.43 -9.96
CA ALA A 96 -3.16 -9.19 -10.47
C ALA A 96 -3.72 -7.94 -9.76
N MET A 97 -5.04 -7.88 -9.56
CA MET A 97 -5.66 -6.76 -8.84
C MET A 97 -5.21 -6.70 -7.37
N MET A 98 -5.12 -7.83 -6.69
CA MET A 98 -4.64 -7.91 -5.31
C MET A 98 -3.17 -7.50 -5.21
N PHE A 99 -2.33 -8.03 -6.09
CA PHE A 99 -0.90 -7.74 -6.14
C PHE A 99 -0.63 -6.24 -6.36
N VAL A 100 -1.25 -5.64 -7.38
CA VAL A 100 -1.04 -4.22 -7.71
C VAL A 100 -1.57 -3.30 -6.61
N ALA A 101 -2.68 -3.66 -5.96
CA ALA A 101 -3.21 -2.88 -4.85
C ALA A 101 -2.28 -2.90 -3.60
N GLY A 102 -1.57 -4.01 -3.37
CA GLY A 102 -0.65 -4.14 -2.23
C GLY A 102 0.77 -3.65 -2.50
N MET A 103 1.28 -3.86 -3.71
CA MET A 103 2.70 -3.64 -4.03
C MET A 103 2.95 -2.39 -4.87
N GLY A 104 2.05 -2.04 -5.78
CA GLY A 104 2.05 -0.80 -6.56
C GLY A 104 3.43 -0.28 -6.96
N ALA A 105 3.63 1.03 -6.82
CA ALA A 105 4.88 1.72 -7.11
C ALA A 105 6.03 1.42 -6.12
N SER A 106 5.72 0.84 -4.95
CA SER A 106 6.74 0.53 -3.93
C SER A 106 7.82 -0.41 -4.45
N ILE A 107 7.48 -1.33 -5.35
CA ILE A 107 8.46 -2.22 -5.98
C ILE A 107 9.57 -1.41 -6.67
N LEU A 108 9.20 -0.34 -7.37
CA LEU A 108 10.17 0.43 -8.17
C LEU A 108 11.09 1.29 -7.29
N TRP A 109 10.58 1.87 -6.20
CA TRP A 109 11.39 2.80 -5.41
C TRP A 109 11.94 2.19 -4.12
N ALA A 110 11.23 1.27 -3.46
CA ALA A 110 11.66 0.71 -2.19
C ALA A 110 12.63 -0.46 -2.39
N SER A 111 12.35 -1.37 -3.32
CA SER A 111 13.16 -2.58 -3.46
C SER A 111 14.66 -2.33 -3.72
N PRO A 112 15.06 -1.35 -4.55
CA PRO A 112 16.49 -1.09 -4.74
C PRO A 112 17.18 -0.41 -3.56
N VAL A 113 16.44 0.14 -2.60
CA VAL A 113 16.98 1.00 -1.52
C VAL A 113 16.83 0.38 -0.14
N GLU A 114 15.83 -0.48 0.06
CA GLU A 114 15.46 -0.98 1.38
C GLU A 114 16.57 -1.81 2.05
N TRP A 115 17.31 -2.60 1.29
CA TRP A 115 18.46 -3.35 1.80
C TRP A 115 19.54 -2.41 2.37
N ALA A 116 19.80 -1.27 1.70
CA ALA A 116 20.77 -0.28 2.16
C ALA A 116 20.27 0.48 3.39
N GLN A 117 18.96 0.75 3.47
CA GLN A 117 18.36 1.32 4.68
C GLN A 117 18.49 0.38 5.86
N THR A 118 18.23 -0.92 5.67
CA THR A 118 18.37 -1.94 6.71
C THR A 118 19.81 -2.06 7.17
N MET A 119 20.77 -2.06 6.25
CA MET A 119 22.19 -2.07 6.59
C MET A 119 22.57 -0.89 7.49
N ASN A 120 22.04 0.30 7.22
CA ASN A 120 22.33 1.50 8.01
C ASN A 120 21.59 1.57 9.34
N SER A 121 20.37 1.06 9.41
CA SER A 121 19.60 1.04 10.66
C SER A 121 20.21 0.09 11.70
N ARG A 122 21.15 -0.76 11.29
CA ARG A 122 21.86 -1.72 12.16
C ARG A 122 20.91 -2.52 13.04
N PRO A 123 19.99 -3.28 12.44
CA PRO A 123 19.06 -4.08 13.21
C PRO A 123 19.84 -4.98 14.17
N PHE A 124 19.31 -5.16 15.36
CA PHE A 124 19.93 -5.96 16.44
C PHE A 124 21.33 -5.47 16.90
N GLY A 125 21.69 -4.21 16.62
CA GLY A 125 22.98 -3.65 17.02
C GLY A 125 24.19 -4.20 16.25
N LEU A 126 23.98 -4.81 15.08
CA LEU A 126 25.05 -5.38 14.26
C LEU A 126 26.03 -4.32 13.74
N ASN A 127 27.30 -4.67 13.65
CA ASN A 127 28.32 -3.79 13.08
C ASN A 127 28.29 -3.83 11.55
N LEU A 128 28.50 -2.66 10.90
CA LEU A 128 28.52 -2.56 9.44
C LEU A 128 29.61 -3.41 8.76
N SER A 129 30.68 -3.75 9.48
CA SER A 129 31.76 -4.58 8.98
C SER A 129 31.53 -6.09 9.15
N SER A 130 30.46 -6.49 9.82
CA SER A 130 30.19 -7.91 10.03
C SER A 130 29.48 -8.52 8.80
N PRO A 131 29.81 -9.75 8.41
CA PRO A 131 29.09 -10.44 7.33
C PRO A 131 27.59 -10.58 7.61
N GLU A 132 27.20 -10.70 8.87
CA GLU A 132 25.81 -10.85 9.28
C GLU A 132 24.95 -9.65 8.87
N ILE A 133 25.48 -8.42 8.87
CA ILE A 133 24.71 -7.25 8.47
C ILE A 133 24.27 -7.34 7.00
N ILE A 134 25.10 -7.95 6.15
CA ILE A 134 24.78 -8.14 4.73
C ILE A 134 23.62 -9.14 4.59
N GLU A 135 23.69 -10.26 5.31
CA GLU A 135 22.62 -11.26 5.31
C GLU A 135 21.30 -10.68 5.84
N TYR A 136 21.34 -9.97 6.94
CA TYR A 136 20.16 -9.29 7.49
C TYR A 136 19.60 -8.22 6.56
N SER A 137 20.44 -7.42 5.91
CA SER A 137 19.99 -6.39 4.98
C SER A 137 19.28 -6.96 3.75
N GLN A 138 19.61 -8.17 3.35
CA GLN A 138 18.93 -8.88 2.26
C GLN A 138 17.65 -9.59 2.73
N ALA A 139 17.66 -10.15 3.94
CA ALA A 139 16.53 -10.91 4.49
C ALA A 139 15.39 -10.00 5.01
N TYR A 140 15.72 -8.85 5.56
CA TYR A 140 14.75 -7.98 6.23
C TYR A 140 13.66 -7.42 5.26
N PRO A 141 13.99 -6.98 4.04
CA PRO A 141 12.98 -6.64 3.04
C PRO A 141 12.04 -7.80 2.71
N LEU A 142 12.54 -9.03 2.67
CA LEU A 142 11.69 -10.21 2.46
C LEU A 142 10.70 -10.43 3.60
N PHE A 143 11.08 -10.09 4.82
CA PHE A 143 10.18 -10.11 5.97
C PHE A 143 9.08 -9.03 5.84
N HIS A 144 9.43 -7.79 5.50
CA HIS A 144 8.47 -6.69 5.34
C HIS A 144 7.42 -6.99 4.26
N TRP A 145 7.84 -7.52 3.12
CA TRP A 145 6.97 -7.81 1.97
C TRP A 145 6.46 -9.27 1.95
N GLY A 146 6.79 -10.03 2.99
CA GLY A 146 6.42 -11.43 3.13
C GLY A 146 5.05 -11.64 3.79
N PHE A 147 4.93 -12.77 4.50
CA PHE A 147 3.65 -13.21 5.08
C PHE A 147 3.01 -12.20 6.02
N VAL A 148 3.78 -11.43 6.78
CA VAL A 148 3.27 -10.46 7.75
C VAL A 148 2.53 -9.33 7.03
N GLY A 149 3.18 -8.70 6.04
CA GLY A 149 2.56 -7.63 5.26
C GLY A 149 1.30 -8.09 4.53
N TRP A 150 1.36 -9.23 3.86
CA TRP A 150 0.22 -9.80 3.16
C TRP A 150 -0.91 -10.26 4.07
N ALA A 151 -0.61 -10.76 5.27
CA ALA A 151 -1.62 -11.13 6.26
C ALA A 151 -2.38 -9.89 6.75
N LEU A 152 -1.69 -8.82 7.10
CA LEU A 152 -2.32 -7.55 7.49
C LEU A 152 -3.16 -6.96 6.35
N TYR A 153 -2.68 -7.04 5.10
CA TYR A 153 -3.43 -6.61 3.92
C TYR A 153 -4.69 -7.45 3.67
N ALA A 154 -4.63 -8.77 3.87
CA ALA A 154 -5.75 -9.67 3.66
C ALA A 154 -6.81 -9.61 4.77
N LEU A 155 -6.42 -9.22 5.98
CA LEU A 155 -7.29 -9.25 7.16
C LEU A 155 -8.63 -8.52 6.98
N PRO A 156 -8.70 -7.27 6.47
CA PRO A 156 -9.97 -6.60 6.23
C PRO A 156 -10.88 -7.37 5.27
N GLY A 157 -10.34 -7.88 4.16
CA GLY A 157 -11.10 -8.67 3.19
C GLY A 157 -11.69 -9.94 3.79
N VAL A 158 -10.92 -10.64 4.62
CA VAL A 158 -11.38 -11.81 5.36
C VAL A 158 -12.46 -11.44 6.37
N ALA A 159 -12.27 -10.34 7.12
CA ALA A 159 -13.26 -9.87 8.09
C ALA A 159 -14.61 -9.56 7.42
N PHE A 160 -14.60 -8.85 6.29
CA PHE A 160 -15.79 -8.57 5.48
C PHE A 160 -16.45 -9.88 4.99
N THR A 161 -15.66 -10.81 4.51
CA THR A 161 -16.15 -12.11 4.03
C THR A 161 -16.84 -12.89 5.15
N LEU A 162 -16.22 -13.01 6.32
CA LEU A 162 -16.78 -13.70 7.49
C LEU A 162 -18.06 -13.02 7.99
N ALA A 163 -18.10 -11.69 8.00
CA ALA A 163 -19.28 -10.94 8.38
C ALA A 163 -20.47 -11.22 7.46
N ILE A 164 -20.26 -11.26 6.14
CA ILE A 164 -21.28 -11.58 5.14
C ILE A 164 -21.76 -13.04 5.30
N LEU A 165 -20.83 -13.97 5.52
CA LEU A 165 -21.18 -15.38 5.73
C LEU A 165 -22.01 -15.59 6.98
N ASN A 166 -21.76 -14.82 8.03
CA ASN A 166 -22.51 -14.88 9.30
C ASN A 166 -23.85 -14.16 9.20
N ASN A 167 -23.90 -13.01 8.55
CA ASN A 167 -25.11 -12.22 8.35
C ASN A 167 -25.13 -11.56 6.97
N PRO A 168 -25.87 -12.14 5.98
CA PRO A 168 -25.98 -11.58 4.65
C PRO A 168 -26.59 -10.17 4.56
N GLN A 169 -27.22 -9.70 5.64
CA GLN A 169 -27.81 -8.36 5.75
C GLN A 169 -26.90 -7.36 6.47
N VAL A 170 -25.65 -7.74 6.79
CA VAL A 170 -24.72 -6.86 7.46
C VAL A 170 -24.43 -5.61 6.60
N GLN A 171 -24.38 -4.46 7.25
CA GLN A 171 -23.95 -3.24 6.58
C GLN A 171 -22.47 -3.38 6.18
N LEU A 172 -22.18 -3.25 4.88
CA LEU A 172 -20.85 -3.40 4.34
C LEU A 172 -20.02 -2.13 4.54
N SER A 173 -19.77 -1.82 5.80
CA SER A 173 -18.84 -0.78 6.22
C SER A 173 -17.98 -1.31 7.39
N PHE A 174 -16.86 -0.68 7.64
CA PHE A 174 -15.95 -1.11 8.71
C PHE A 174 -16.65 -1.06 10.09
N GLY A 175 -17.33 0.05 10.37
CA GLY A 175 -18.13 0.21 11.57
C GLY A 175 -19.32 -0.75 11.64
N GLY A 176 -19.95 -1.04 10.49
CA GLY A 176 -21.05 -2.00 10.40
C GLY A 176 -20.67 -3.43 10.74
N ILE A 177 -19.42 -3.82 10.47
CA ILE A 177 -18.88 -5.14 10.83
C ILE A 177 -18.52 -5.23 12.29
N LEU A 178 -17.89 -4.17 12.84
CA LEU A 178 -17.38 -4.16 14.21
C LEU A 178 -18.49 -4.01 15.25
N VAL A 179 -19.57 -3.26 14.92
CA VAL A 179 -20.61 -2.90 15.89
C VAL A 179 -21.96 -3.45 15.45
N SER A 180 -22.51 -4.40 16.19
CA SER A 180 -23.82 -4.97 15.93
C SER A 180 -24.93 -4.17 16.60
N GLY A 181 -26.06 -3.98 15.89
CA GLY A 181 -27.28 -3.31 16.37
C GLY A 181 -27.42 -1.88 15.89
N ASN A 182 -28.63 -1.28 16.13
CA ASN A 182 -29.05 -0.01 15.51
C ASN A 182 -29.45 1.07 16.53
N SER A 183 -29.00 0.99 17.81
CA SER A 183 -29.24 2.08 18.75
C SER A 183 -28.46 3.33 18.33
N PHE A 184 -28.93 4.51 18.77
CA PHE A 184 -28.32 5.81 18.45
C PHE A 184 -26.81 5.85 18.75
N LEU A 185 -26.39 5.40 19.94
CA LEU A 185 -24.98 5.35 20.34
C LEU A 185 -24.18 4.41 19.44
N LYS A 186 -24.72 3.24 19.10
CA LYS A 186 -24.06 2.30 18.19
C LYS A 186 -23.89 2.86 16.78
N GLN A 187 -24.84 3.66 16.32
CA GLN A 187 -24.73 4.33 15.03
C GLN A 187 -23.61 5.40 15.03
N ILE A 188 -23.48 6.15 16.10
CA ILE A 188 -22.37 7.12 16.27
C ILE A 188 -21.03 6.37 16.23
N ILE A 189 -20.90 5.29 16.99
CA ILE A 189 -19.67 4.48 17.05
C ILE A 189 -19.33 3.90 15.66
N LYS A 190 -20.33 3.35 14.94
CA LYS A 190 -20.14 2.89 13.56
C LYS A 190 -19.59 4.00 12.66
N ASN A 191 -20.21 5.18 12.69
CA ASN A 191 -19.79 6.30 11.86
C ASN A 191 -18.36 6.76 12.21
N ILE A 192 -17.97 6.76 13.48
CA ILE A 192 -16.59 7.09 13.89
C ILE A 192 -15.61 6.08 13.29
N PHE A 193 -15.88 4.77 13.41
CA PHE A 193 -15.01 3.75 12.81
C PHE A 193 -14.93 3.88 11.29
N ASP A 194 -16.05 4.15 10.61
CA ASP A 194 -16.07 4.34 9.17
C ASP A 194 -15.26 5.58 8.75
N ILE A 195 -15.39 6.71 9.47
CA ILE A 195 -14.62 7.93 9.22
C ILE A 195 -13.12 7.67 9.40
N VAL A 196 -12.72 7.03 10.50
CA VAL A 196 -11.31 6.70 10.76
C VAL A 196 -10.75 5.77 9.68
N PHE A 197 -11.51 4.77 9.27
CA PHE A 197 -11.12 3.85 8.21
C PHE A 197 -10.92 4.56 6.86
N ILE A 198 -11.85 5.45 6.48
CA ILE A 198 -11.75 6.22 5.24
C ILE A 198 -10.56 7.19 5.31
N LEU A 199 -10.33 7.85 6.45
CA LEU A 199 -9.15 8.70 6.66
C LEU A 199 -7.85 7.91 6.50
N ALA A 200 -7.78 6.70 7.07
CA ALA A 200 -6.59 5.84 6.93
C ALA A 200 -6.33 5.46 5.45
N ILE A 201 -7.38 5.15 4.68
CA ILE A 201 -7.26 4.88 3.24
C ILE A 201 -6.78 6.12 2.49
N LEU A 202 -7.37 7.30 2.76
CA LEU A 202 -6.97 8.55 2.12
C LEU A 202 -5.52 8.92 2.44
N ALA A 203 -5.11 8.76 3.71
CA ALA A 203 -3.73 9.00 4.13
C ALA A 203 -2.75 8.04 3.44
N GLY A 204 -3.07 6.74 3.39
CA GLY A 204 -2.25 5.74 2.70
C GLY A 204 -2.12 6.02 1.21
N ALA A 205 -3.22 6.40 0.54
CA ALA A 205 -3.19 6.81 -0.86
C ALA A 205 -2.36 8.08 -1.06
N GLY A 206 -2.50 9.07 -0.17
CA GLY A 206 -1.73 10.31 -0.21
C GLY A 206 -0.23 10.07 -0.06
N VAL A 207 0.18 9.25 0.89
CA VAL A 207 1.60 8.84 1.08
C VAL A 207 2.12 8.10 -0.16
N GLY A 208 1.37 7.11 -0.65
CA GLY A 208 1.75 6.34 -1.83
C GLY A 208 1.95 7.22 -3.06
N MET A 209 1.05 8.17 -3.32
CA MET A 209 1.17 9.12 -4.43
C MET A 209 2.30 10.12 -4.20
N GLY A 210 2.41 10.68 -2.99
CA GLY A 210 3.43 11.68 -2.66
C GLY A 210 4.86 11.17 -2.82
N VAL A 211 5.10 9.87 -2.57
CA VAL A 211 6.41 9.25 -2.79
C VAL A 211 6.60 8.83 -4.25
N SER A 212 5.55 8.31 -4.91
CA SER A 212 5.70 7.73 -6.25
C SER A 212 5.82 8.76 -7.35
N PHE A 213 5.07 9.86 -7.32
CA PHE A 213 5.09 10.83 -8.41
C PHE A 213 6.43 11.54 -8.61
N PRO A 214 7.12 12.03 -7.56
CA PRO A 214 8.46 12.59 -7.73
C PRO A 214 9.44 11.59 -8.33
N VAL A 215 9.39 10.32 -7.92
CA VAL A 215 10.25 9.27 -8.47
C VAL A 215 9.95 9.02 -9.94
N ILE A 216 8.66 8.92 -10.32
CA ILE A 216 8.27 8.74 -11.73
C ILE A 216 8.73 9.96 -12.56
N ALA A 217 8.57 11.17 -12.06
CA ALA A 217 9.01 12.37 -12.74
C ALA A 217 10.53 12.39 -12.93
N GLU A 218 11.30 12.07 -11.89
CA GLU A 218 12.77 12.00 -11.95
C GLU A 218 13.23 10.96 -12.97
N MET A 219 12.73 9.73 -12.89
CA MET A 219 13.08 8.67 -13.83
C MET A 219 12.70 9.04 -15.28
N THR A 220 11.52 9.66 -15.47
CA THR A 220 11.07 10.06 -16.80
C THR A 220 11.93 11.18 -17.35
N SER A 221 12.25 12.21 -16.56
CA SER A 221 13.10 13.32 -16.95
C SER A 221 14.49 12.84 -17.40
N TYR A 222 15.06 11.89 -16.65
CA TYR A 222 16.34 11.26 -16.98
C TYR A 222 16.29 10.52 -18.34
N LEU A 223 15.24 9.72 -18.54
CA LEU A 223 15.10 8.90 -19.77
C LEU A 223 14.90 9.74 -21.04
N ILE A 224 14.20 10.87 -20.94
CA ILE A 224 13.89 11.72 -22.10
C ILE A 224 14.84 12.91 -22.22
N GLY A 225 15.78 13.07 -21.29
CA GLY A 225 16.80 14.16 -21.32
C GLY A 225 16.21 15.55 -21.05
N ILE A 226 15.13 15.67 -20.29
CA ILE A 226 14.49 16.94 -19.91
C ILE A 226 14.78 17.22 -18.44
N GLU A 227 14.97 18.49 -18.09
CA GLU A 227 15.16 18.91 -16.70
C GLU A 227 13.91 18.58 -15.84
N ASN A 228 14.12 17.99 -14.66
CA ASN A 228 13.06 17.72 -13.70
C ASN A 228 12.59 18.99 -12.97
N SER A 229 11.97 19.90 -13.73
CA SER A 229 11.39 21.14 -13.21
C SER A 229 10.07 20.86 -12.49
N PHE A 230 9.66 21.79 -11.62
CA PHE A 230 8.35 21.73 -10.96
C PHE A 230 7.19 21.60 -11.96
N SER A 231 7.26 22.34 -13.08
CA SER A 231 6.24 22.25 -14.15
C SER A 231 6.19 20.86 -14.77
N PHE A 232 7.34 20.21 -14.98
CA PHE A 232 7.41 18.84 -15.48
C PHE A 232 6.79 17.84 -14.50
N GLN A 233 7.07 17.98 -13.20
CA GLN A 233 6.46 17.14 -12.16
C GLN A 233 4.93 17.25 -12.14
N ILE A 234 4.39 18.47 -12.31
CA ILE A 234 2.95 18.69 -12.42
C ILE A 234 2.36 18.00 -13.65
N ILE A 235 3.04 18.06 -14.80
CA ILE A 235 2.58 17.37 -16.01
C ILE A 235 2.53 15.86 -15.77
N VAL A 236 3.57 15.26 -15.21
CA VAL A 236 3.62 13.84 -14.87
C VAL A 236 2.50 13.46 -13.91
N LEU A 237 2.29 14.27 -12.86
CA LEU A 237 1.20 14.11 -11.90
C LEU A 237 -0.17 14.08 -12.61
N LEU A 238 -0.45 15.03 -13.48
CA LEU A 238 -1.72 15.12 -14.22
C LEU A 238 -1.93 13.92 -15.15
N ILE A 239 -0.87 13.42 -15.80
CA ILE A 239 -0.94 12.21 -16.61
C ILE A 239 -1.30 11.01 -15.74
N CYS A 240 -0.61 10.80 -14.62
CA CYS A 240 -0.90 9.72 -13.68
C CYS A 240 -2.33 9.79 -13.13
N LEU A 241 -2.78 10.96 -12.70
CA LEU A 241 -4.14 11.18 -12.23
C LEU A 241 -5.18 10.89 -13.32
N SER A 242 -4.90 11.24 -14.58
CA SER A 242 -5.77 10.95 -15.71
C SER A 242 -5.90 9.45 -15.97
N ILE A 243 -4.78 8.70 -15.89
CA ILE A 243 -4.77 7.24 -16.02
C ILE A 243 -5.59 6.60 -14.89
N PHE A 244 -5.33 6.98 -13.63
CA PHE A 244 -6.06 6.46 -12.48
C PHE A 244 -7.54 6.84 -12.53
N GLY A 245 -7.87 8.10 -12.78
CA GLY A 245 -9.23 8.58 -12.88
C GLY A 245 -10.04 7.87 -13.98
N THR A 246 -9.42 7.67 -15.14
CA THR A 246 -10.03 6.90 -16.24
C THR A 246 -10.25 5.43 -15.83
N SER A 247 -9.28 4.84 -15.15
CA SER A 247 -9.40 3.46 -14.67
C SER A 247 -10.53 3.30 -13.67
N VAL A 248 -10.63 4.21 -12.70
CA VAL A 248 -11.71 4.21 -11.69
C VAL A 248 -13.07 4.48 -12.35
N TYR A 249 -13.16 5.44 -13.27
CA TYR A 249 -14.39 5.77 -13.98
C TYR A 249 -14.93 4.57 -14.80
N LYS A 250 -14.06 3.82 -15.44
CA LYS A 250 -14.43 2.58 -16.17
C LYS A 250 -14.80 1.41 -15.25
N GLY A 251 -14.66 1.58 -13.95
CA GLY A 251 -15.01 0.59 -12.94
C GLY A 251 -14.09 -0.63 -12.89
N LEU A 252 -14.49 -1.60 -12.07
CA LEU A 252 -13.64 -2.73 -11.71
C LEU A 252 -13.25 -3.61 -12.91
N GLU A 253 -14.21 -3.97 -13.77
CA GLU A 253 -13.95 -4.84 -14.92
C GLU A 253 -13.30 -4.11 -16.11
N GLY A 254 -13.74 -2.89 -16.38
CA GLY A 254 -13.33 -2.11 -17.55
C GLY A 254 -12.03 -1.33 -17.38
N GLY A 255 -11.70 -0.95 -16.15
CA GLY A 255 -10.55 -0.13 -15.82
C GLY A 255 -9.55 -0.86 -14.93
N ILE A 256 -9.87 -1.04 -13.65
CA ILE A 256 -8.95 -1.52 -12.63
C ILE A 256 -8.35 -2.89 -13.02
N LYS A 257 -9.16 -3.85 -13.42
CA LYS A 257 -8.70 -5.16 -13.88
C LYS A 257 -7.72 -5.08 -15.05
N ARG A 258 -8.02 -4.24 -16.05
CA ARG A 258 -7.17 -4.10 -17.25
C ARG A 258 -5.82 -3.48 -16.90
N LEU A 259 -5.84 -2.43 -16.11
CA LEU A 259 -4.63 -1.76 -15.65
C LEU A 259 -3.76 -2.68 -14.78
N SER A 260 -4.39 -3.44 -13.87
CA SER A 260 -3.69 -4.41 -13.02
C SER A 260 -3.06 -5.55 -13.84
N ASN A 261 -3.78 -6.10 -14.81
CA ASN A 261 -3.23 -7.14 -15.68
C ASN A 261 -2.03 -6.61 -16.48
N LEU A 262 -2.11 -5.38 -17.02
CA LEU A 262 -0.99 -4.75 -17.71
C LEU A 262 0.22 -4.57 -16.78
N ASN A 263 0.00 -4.07 -15.57
CA ASN A 263 1.08 -3.87 -14.59
C ASN A 263 1.78 -5.19 -14.25
N VAL A 264 1.04 -6.28 -14.03
CA VAL A 264 1.66 -7.59 -13.78
C VAL A 264 2.51 -8.05 -14.95
N ILE A 265 2.05 -7.86 -16.19
CA ILE A 265 2.85 -8.17 -17.37
C ILE A 265 4.16 -7.36 -17.39
N LEU A 266 4.07 -6.03 -17.11
CA LEU A 266 5.25 -5.17 -17.06
C LEU A 266 6.22 -5.58 -15.94
N VAL A 267 5.71 -5.95 -14.75
CA VAL A 267 6.53 -6.46 -13.65
C VAL A 267 7.23 -7.77 -14.03
N LEU A 268 6.53 -8.68 -14.71
CA LEU A 268 7.15 -9.93 -15.19
C LEU A 268 8.23 -9.68 -16.24
N ILE A 269 8.02 -8.73 -17.14
CA ILE A 269 9.05 -8.32 -18.13
C ILE A 269 10.26 -7.72 -17.39
N LEU A 270 10.03 -6.81 -16.44
CA LEU A 270 11.10 -6.24 -15.61
C LEU A 270 11.89 -7.33 -14.88
N LEU A 271 11.19 -8.29 -14.27
CA LEU A 271 11.82 -9.41 -13.57
C LEU A 271 12.69 -10.25 -14.52
N LEU A 272 12.21 -10.53 -15.74
CA LEU A 272 12.98 -11.25 -16.74
C LEU A 272 14.24 -10.48 -17.18
N ILE A 273 14.14 -9.16 -17.34
CA ILE A 273 15.28 -8.30 -17.64
C ILE A 273 16.31 -8.37 -16.51
N VAL A 274 15.88 -8.24 -15.27
CA VAL A 274 16.76 -8.30 -14.08
C VAL A 274 17.45 -9.65 -13.97
N ILE A 275 16.71 -10.75 -14.11
CA ILE A 275 17.27 -12.11 -14.04
C ILE A 275 18.28 -12.34 -15.19
N SER A 276 17.93 -11.96 -16.43
CA SER A 276 18.84 -12.13 -17.56
C SER A 276 20.10 -11.26 -17.43
N SER A 277 19.96 -10.05 -16.93
CA SER A 277 21.11 -9.17 -16.66
C SER A 277 22.00 -9.71 -15.55
N SER A 278 21.45 -10.26 -14.48
CA SER A 278 22.22 -10.82 -13.36
C SER A 278 22.99 -12.08 -13.74
N THR A 279 22.47 -12.89 -14.66
CA THR A 279 23.14 -14.10 -15.16
C THR A 279 24.25 -13.81 -16.16
N ILE A 280 24.13 -12.73 -16.94
CA ILE A 280 25.10 -12.31 -17.95
C ILE A 280 26.24 -11.47 -17.34
N PHE A 281 25.93 -10.68 -16.31
CA PHE A 281 26.84 -9.68 -15.71
C PHE A 281 26.94 -9.85 -14.20
N ALA A 282 27.38 -11.01 -13.73
CA ALA A 282 27.51 -11.31 -12.29
C ALA A 282 28.41 -10.33 -11.48
N GLY A 283 29.07 -9.34 -12.14
CA GLY A 283 29.83 -8.26 -11.50
C GLY A 283 29.19 -6.87 -11.60
N ASP A 284 28.25 -6.63 -12.50
CA ASP A 284 27.86 -5.25 -12.91
C ASP A 284 26.44 -4.84 -12.54
N PHE A 285 25.68 -5.64 -11.80
CA PHE A 285 24.31 -5.26 -11.41
C PHE A 285 24.29 -3.99 -10.54
N GLN A 286 25.31 -3.80 -9.70
CA GLN A 286 25.46 -2.54 -8.96
C GLN A 286 25.81 -1.36 -9.86
N LEU A 287 26.60 -1.59 -10.92
CA LEU A 287 26.91 -0.57 -11.91
C LEU A 287 25.68 -0.25 -12.77
N PHE A 288 24.92 -1.25 -13.18
CA PHE A 288 23.66 -1.06 -13.91
C PHE A 288 22.61 -0.26 -13.11
N LEU A 289 22.48 -0.53 -11.80
CA LEU A 289 21.62 0.27 -10.93
C LEU A 289 22.15 1.70 -10.74
N ARG A 290 23.46 1.90 -10.71
CA ARG A 290 24.08 3.24 -10.67
C ARG A 290 23.83 4.04 -11.96
N GLU A 291 23.77 3.38 -13.11
CA GLU A 291 23.50 4.05 -14.40
C GLU A 291 22.01 4.37 -14.58
N ILE A 292 21.10 3.55 -14.07
CA ILE A 292 19.64 3.76 -14.22
C ILE A 292 19.07 4.67 -13.13
N ILE A 293 19.61 4.61 -11.91
CA ILE A 293 19.13 5.47 -10.81
C ILE A 293 19.97 6.74 -10.81
N PRO A 294 19.38 7.91 -11.13
CA PRO A 294 20.09 9.17 -11.16
C PRO A 294 20.90 9.40 -9.89
N GLU A 295 22.10 9.93 -10.07
CA GLU A 295 23.03 10.22 -8.95
C GLU A 295 22.40 11.18 -7.92
N SER A 296 21.43 12.00 -8.36
CA SER A 296 20.60 12.85 -7.51
C SER A 296 19.80 12.05 -6.48
N ILE A 297 19.20 10.91 -6.88
CA ILE A 297 18.45 10.02 -5.95
C ILE A 297 19.42 9.36 -4.98
N TRP A 298 20.59 8.91 -5.46
CA TRP A 298 21.64 8.39 -4.61
C TRP A 298 22.15 9.44 -3.62
N LYS A 299 22.51 10.63 -4.08
CA LYS A 299 22.99 11.73 -3.24
C LYS A 299 21.95 12.23 -2.24
N TYR A 300 20.69 12.34 -2.62
CA TYR A 300 19.64 12.82 -1.73
C TYR A 300 19.35 11.85 -0.59
N LYS A 301 19.36 10.57 -0.85
CA LYS A 301 19.05 9.53 0.16
C LYS A 301 20.28 9.08 0.92
N PHE A 302 21.46 9.06 0.31
CA PHE A 302 22.70 8.66 0.98
C PHE A 302 23.37 9.80 1.75
N LYS A 303 23.14 11.07 1.38
CA LYS A 303 23.56 12.22 2.17
C LYS A 303 22.79 12.34 3.49
N THR A 304 21.51 11.97 3.49
CA THR A 304 20.68 11.83 4.72
C THR A 304 21.08 10.65 5.57
N LEU A 305 21.80 9.68 5.02
CA LEU A 305 22.20 8.44 5.68
C LEU A 305 23.66 8.44 6.14
N ASN A 306 24.41 9.55 5.96
CA ASN A 306 25.85 9.64 6.33
C ASN A 306 26.70 8.46 5.81
N ILE A 307 26.46 7.95 4.60
CA ILE A 307 27.19 6.82 4.01
C ILE A 307 28.27 7.25 3.00
N ILE A 308 28.58 8.54 2.90
CA ILE A 308 29.76 9.05 2.17
C ILE A 308 30.47 10.03 3.06
#